data_819b8e8904b0c221f434a9e77efa4712
#
_entry.id   819b8e8904b0c221f434a9e77efa4712
#
_cell.length_a   1.000
_cell.length_b   1.000
_cell.length_c   1.000
_cell.angle_alpha   90.00
_cell.angle_beta   90.00
_cell.angle_gamma   90.00
#
_symmetry.space_group_name_H-M   'P 1'
#
loop_
_entity.id
_entity.type
_entity.pdbx_description
1 polymer ?
#
loop_
_entity_poly.entity_id
_entity_poly.type
_entity_poly.pdbx_seq_one_letter_code
_entity_poly.pdbx_strand_id
1 'polypeptide(L)'
;MKTVIHLYYPSENGVVEYGFIDSPFGRCLAAFNYSGLCSFEFVDSEERAAAVLRRVWADSWVGRNRAFDRISFKELLYDGKNPLPLCFRGTTFQSAVWQALLRIAPGETMTYAEVAAAVGCPGAVRQVALAIAANRLAVAVPCHRVVCGDGGGGGGGGYRWGRERKKAIVDWERMAM
;
A
#
# COMPACT_ATOMS: atom_id res chain seq x y z
N MET A 1 13.52 6.41 -1.04
CA MET A 1 12.43 7.08 -1.80
C MET A 1 11.91 8.26 -0.98
N LYS A 2 11.93 9.49 -1.49
CA LYS A 2 11.23 10.62 -0.83
C LYS A 2 9.76 10.51 -1.20
N THR A 3 8.93 10.12 -0.26
CA THR A 3 7.48 10.00 -0.45
C THR A 3 6.81 11.24 0.11
N VAL A 4 6.01 11.91 -0.70
CA VAL A 4 5.14 13.02 -0.28
C VAL A 4 3.78 12.42 0.05
N ILE A 5 3.27 12.71 1.26
CA ILE A 5 2.01 12.15 1.74
C ILE A 5 0.95 13.24 1.72
N HIS A 6 -0.17 12.95 1.09
CA HIS A 6 -1.37 13.77 1.12
C HIS A 6 -2.49 13.03 1.84
N LEU A 7 -3.14 13.70 2.79
CA LEU A 7 -4.39 13.21 3.37
C LEU A 7 -5.54 13.61 2.45
N TYR A 8 -6.38 12.65 2.10
CA TYR A 8 -7.58 12.93 1.31
C TYR A 8 -8.67 13.49 2.22
N TYR A 9 -9.22 14.63 1.82
CA TYR A 9 -10.40 15.24 2.44
C TYR A 9 -11.60 15.09 1.51
N PRO A 10 -12.74 14.52 1.98
CA PRO A 10 -13.90 14.16 1.12
C PRO A 10 -14.62 15.32 0.42
N SER A 11 -14.30 16.57 0.74
CA SER A 11 -14.99 17.75 0.19
C SER A 11 -14.62 18.09 -1.27
N GLU A 12 -13.72 17.33 -1.89
CA GLU A 12 -13.28 17.59 -3.24
C GLU A 12 -13.86 16.51 -4.17
N ASN A 13 -14.85 16.88 -4.99
CA ASN A 13 -15.35 16.08 -6.11
C ASN A 13 -14.17 15.80 -7.06
N GLY A 14 -13.42 14.76 -6.77
CA GLY A 14 -12.18 14.45 -7.44
C GLY A 14 -12.38 13.52 -8.62
N VAL A 15 -11.41 13.56 -9.52
CA VAL A 15 -11.23 12.55 -10.57
C VAL A 15 -10.25 11.51 -10.06
N VAL A 16 -10.61 10.23 -10.18
CA VAL A 16 -9.74 9.09 -9.96
C VAL A 16 -9.58 8.34 -11.27
N GLU A 17 -8.38 8.30 -11.80
CA GLU A 17 -8.07 7.49 -12.97
C GLU A 17 -7.30 6.24 -12.56
N TYR A 18 -7.59 5.10 -13.19
CA TYR A 18 -6.92 3.85 -12.87
C TYR A 18 -6.47 3.09 -14.11
N GLY A 19 -5.44 2.27 -13.92
CA GLY A 19 -4.94 1.31 -14.88
C GLY A 19 -4.54 0.00 -14.22
N PHE A 20 -4.09 -0.97 -15.02
CA PHE A 20 -3.60 -2.25 -14.52
C PHE A 20 -2.16 -2.45 -14.93
N ILE A 21 -1.31 -2.70 -13.93
CA ILE A 21 0.13 -2.82 -14.07
C ILE A 21 0.53 -4.25 -13.78
N ASP A 22 1.42 -4.81 -14.59
CA ASP A 22 2.02 -6.10 -14.31
C ASP A 22 3.17 -5.95 -13.31
N SER A 23 3.22 -6.85 -12.33
CA SER A 23 4.31 -6.94 -11.37
C SER A 23 4.85 -8.37 -11.28
N PRO A 24 6.07 -8.58 -10.75
CA PRO A 24 6.59 -9.92 -10.49
C PRO A 24 5.72 -10.76 -9.55
N PHE A 25 4.79 -10.14 -8.85
CA PHE A 25 3.93 -10.75 -7.82
C PHE A 25 2.47 -10.89 -8.26
N GLY A 26 2.17 -10.55 -9.51
CA GLY A 26 0.83 -10.60 -10.10
C GLY A 26 0.33 -9.26 -10.60
N ARG A 27 -0.87 -9.28 -11.17
CA ARG A 27 -1.54 -8.11 -11.74
C ARG A 27 -1.95 -7.14 -10.64
N CYS A 28 -1.75 -5.84 -10.85
CA CYS A 28 -2.08 -4.77 -9.90
C CYS A 28 -3.02 -3.76 -10.54
N LEU A 29 -4.00 -3.27 -9.78
CA LEU A 29 -4.70 -2.03 -10.08
C LEU A 29 -3.89 -0.87 -9.47
N ALA A 30 -3.57 0.13 -10.28
CA ALA A 30 -3.00 1.40 -9.83
C ALA A 30 -3.98 2.52 -10.12
N ALA A 31 -4.36 3.30 -9.10
CA ALA A 31 -5.25 4.43 -9.26
C ALA A 31 -4.62 5.71 -8.71
N PHE A 32 -4.84 6.79 -9.42
CA PHE A 32 -4.30 8.11 -9.12
C PHE A 32 -5.41 9.14 -9.07
N ASN A 33 -5.26 10.10 -8.18
CA ASN A 33 -6.00 11.34 -8.17
C ASN A 33 -5.01 12.52 -8.28
N TYR A 34 -5.50 13.76 -8.20
CA TYR A 34 -4.65 14.96 -8.26
C TYR A 34 -3.57 15.01 -7.15
N SER A 35 -3.77 14.30 -6.02
CA SER A 35 -2.82 14.25 -4.90
C SER A 35 -1.78 13.13 -5.02
N GLY A 36 -1.92 12.21 -5.97
CA GLY A 36 -1.00 11.11 -6.20
C GLY A 36 -1.63 9.73 -6.27
N LEU A 37 -0.82 8.70 -6.00
CA LEU A 37 -1.27 7.30 -5.97
C LEU A 37 -2.22 7.09 -4.79
N CYS A 38 -3.47 6.76 -5.08
CA CYS A 38 -4.55 6.63 -4.09
C CYS A 38 -5.07 5.20 -3.90
N SER A 39 -4.73 4.28 -4.82
CA SER A 39 -4.92 2.84 -4.65
C SER A 39 -3.86 2.08 -5.44
N PHE A 40 -3.30 1.04 -4.82
CA PHE A 40 -2.41 0.08 -5.48
C PHE A 40 -2.68 -1.29 -4.87
N GLU A 41 -3.39 -2.15 -5.58
CA GLU A 41 -3.89 -3.40 -5.04
C GLU A 41 -3.62 -4.55 -6.01
N PHE A 42 -3.16 -5.71 -5.51
CA PHE A 42 -3.12 -6.93 -6.31
C PHE A 42 -4.54 -7.40 -6.60
N VAL A 43 -4.77 -7.85 -7.83
CA VAL A 43 -6.10 -8.18 -8.32
C VAL A 43 -6.13 -9.52 -9.02
N ASP A 44 -7.20 -10.28 -8.78
CA ASP A 44 -7.48 -11.54 -9.47
C ASP A 44 -8.51 -11.35 -10.61
N SER A 45 -9.28 -10.24 -10.58
CA SER A 45 -10.23 -9.82 -11.61
C SER A 45 -10.23 -8.32 -11.76
N GLU A 46 -10.00 -7.83 -12.98
CA GLU A 46 -9.99 -6.41 -13.31
C GLU A 46 -11.38 -5.77 -13.08
N GLU A 47 -12.45 -6.48 -13.44
CA GLU A 47 -13.84 -5.99 -13.28
C GLU A 47 -14.20 -5.82 -11.82
N ARG A 48 -13.88 -6.82 -10.99
CA ARG A 48 -14.13 -6.76 -9.54
C ARG A 48 -13.32 -5.63 -8.88
N ALA A 49 -12.07 -5.50 -9.26
CA ALA A 49 -11.20 -4.44 -8.73
C ALA A 49 -11.72 -3.04 -9.08
N ALA A 50 -12.14 -2.83 -10.34
CA ALA A 50 -12.74 -1.57 -10.76
C ALA A 50 -14.06 -1.28 -10.03
N ALA A 51 -14.90 -2.29 -9.80
CA ALA A 51 -16.14 -2.13 -9.04
C ALA A 51 -15.88 -1.76 -7.57
N VAL A 52 -14.88 -2.37 -6.95
CA VAL A 52 -14.45 -2.04 -5.58
C VAL A 52 -13.90 -0.61 -5.53
N LEU A 53 -13.06 -0.22 -6.49
CA LEU A 53 -12.51 1.14 -6.56
C LEU A 53 -13.63 2.19 -6.63
N ARG A 54 -14.63 2.02 -7.52
CA ARG A 54 -15.78 2.94 -7.64
C ARG A 54 -16.57 3.04 -6.34
N ARG A 55 -16.68 1.96 -5.57
CA ARG A 55 -17.36 1.97 -4.26
C ARG A 55 -16.54 2.72 -3.21
N VAL A 56 -15.23 2.56 -3.21
CA VAL A 56 -14.33 3.25 -2.27
C VAL A 56 -14.27 4.74 -2.56
N TRP A 57 -14.35 5.13 -3.84
CA TRP A 57 -14.30 6.50 -4.34
C TRP A 57 -15.65 6.95 -4.89
N ALA A 58 -16.74 6.60 -4.16
CA ALA A 58 -18.11 6.89 -4.58
C ALA A 58 -18.43 8.40 -4.68
N ASP A 59 -17.62 9.24 -4.04
CA ASP A 59 -17.64 10.69 -4.05
C ASP A 59 -16.83 11.31 -5.21
N SER A 60 -16.24 10.46 -6.06
CA SER A 60 -15.36 10.89 -7.16
C SER A 60 -15.81 10.26 -8.48
N TRP A 61 -15.49 10.92 -9.60
CA TRP A 61 -15.55 10.26 -10.90
C TRP A 61 -14.41 9.27 -11.03
N VAL A 62 -14.71 8.02 -11.39
CA VAL A 62 -13.72 6.95 -11.51
C VAL A 62 -13.68 6.43 -12.94
N GLY A 63 -12.58 6.69 -13.66
CA GLY A 63 -12.38 6.34 -15.05
C GLY A 63 -11.16 5.47 -15.30
N ARG A 64 -11.24 4.65 -16.37
CA ARG A 64 -10.12 3.81 -16.85
C ARG A 64 -9.19 4.64 -17.73
N ASN A 65 -7.92 4.68 -17.38
CA ASN A 65 -6.87 5.28 -18.21
C ASN A 65 -5.88 4.20 -18.66
N ARG A 66 -5.94 3.82 -19.93
CA ARG A 66 -5.06 2.77 -20.51
C ARG A 66 -3.59 3.18 -20.63
N ALA A 67 -3.28 4.46 -20.53
CA ALA A 67 -1.88 4.90 -20.50
C ALA A 67 -1.15 4.37 -19.26
N PHE A 68 -1.87 4.15 -18.16
CA PHE A 68 -1.29 3.61 -16.93
C PHE A 68 -0.87 2.14 -17.04
N ASP A 69 -1.42 1.39 -18.00
CA ASP A 69 -1.03 -0.01 -18.23
C ASP A 69 0.43 -0.16 -18.70
N ARG A 70 1.03 0.94 -19.15
CA ARG A 70 2.43 0.98 -19.61
C ARG A 70 3.40 1.38 -18.51
N ILE A 71 2.91 1.74 -17.32
CA ILE A 71 3.77 2.13 -16.19
C ILE A 71 4.49 0.88 -15.69
N SER A 72 5.81 0.97 -15.58
CA SER A 72 6.63 -0.09 -15.01
C SER A 72 6.45 -0.13 -13.48
N PHE A 73 6.14 -1.30 -12.93
CA PHE A 73 6.06 -1.54 -11.48
C PHE A 73 7.34 -1.08 -10.76
N LYS A 74 8.51 -1.41 -11.31
CA LYS A 74 9.80 -1.06 -10.72
C LYS A 74 10.05 0.45 -10.76
N GLU A 75 9.76 1.09 -11.87
CA GLU A 75 9.92 2.54 -12.02
C GLU A 75 8.98 3.30 -11.09
N LEU A 76 7.73 2.83 -10.96
CA LEU A 76 6.75 3.47 -10.10
C LEU A 76 7.14 3.42 -8.62
N LEU A 77 7.60 2.25 -8.13
CA LEU A 77 7.71 1.99 -6.69
C LEU A 77 9.15 1.96 -6.18
N TYR A 78 10.15 1.74 -7.04
CA TYR A 78 11.53 1.48 -6.61
C TYR A 78 12.60 2.33 -7.31
N ASP A 79 12.29 3.04 -8.39
CA ASP A 79 13.30 3.83 -9.13
C ASP A 79 13.86 5.02 -8.31
N GLY A 80 13.04 5.55 -7.40
CA GLY A 80 13.46 6.60 -6.46
C GLY A 80 13.88 7.94 -7.08
N LYS A 81 13.86 8.07 -8.40
CA LYS A 81 14.27 9.31 -9.10
C LYS A 81 13.32 10.47 -8.80
N ASN A 82 12.03 10.16 -8.71
CA ASN A 82 11.01 11.14 -8.37
C ASN A 82 10.26 10.71 -7.11
N PRO A 83 9.90 11.65 -6.22
CA PRO A 83 9.02 11.31 -5.10
C PRO A 83 7.66 10.86 -5.66
N LEU A 84 7.18 9.70 -5.19
CA LEU A 84 5.83 9.23 -5.49
C LEU A 84 4.88 9.85 -4.46
N PRO A 85 4.00 10.77 -4.86
CA PRO A 85 2.97 11.27 -3.95
C PRO A 85 1.98 10.15 -3.61
N LEU A 86 1.70 9.95 -2.32
CA LEU A 86 0.72 8.99 -1.84
C LEU A 86 -0.48 9.74 -1.25
N CYS A 87 -1.67 9.36 -1.67
CA CYS A 87 -2.92 9.91 -1.15
C CYS A 87 -3.57 8.90 -0.19
N PHE A 88 -3.56 9.21 1.10
CA PHE A 88 -4.15 8.35 2.13
C PHE A 88 -5.61 8.70 2.39
N ARG A 89 -6.48 7.72 2.23
CA ARG A 89 -7.89 7.81 2.65
C ARG A 89 -8.09 6.94 3.89
N GLY A 90 -8.15 7.57 5.05
CA GLY A 90 -8.29 6.87 6.33
C GLY A 90 -8.37 7.82 7.52
N THR A 91 -8.44 7.26 8.72
CA THR A 91 -8.41 8.05 9.96
C THR A 91 -6.99 8.59 10.23
N THR A 92 -6.90 9.59 11.12
CA THR A 92 -5.60 10.13 11.57
C THR A 92 -4.70 9.02 12.14
N PHE A 93 -5.27 8.09 12.92
CA PHE A 93 -4.51 6.95 13.45
C PHE A 93 -4.00 6.03 12.35
N GLN A 94 -4.84 5.66 11.37
CA GLN A 94 -4.41 4.86 10.22
C GLN A 94 -3.29 5.55 9.45
N SER A 95 -3.42 6.85 9.20
CA SER A 95 -2.39 7.62 8.52
C SER A 95 -1.06 7.59 9.29
N ALA A 96 -1.08 7.77 10.62
CA ALA A 96 0.12 7.70 11.45
C ALA A 96 0.80 6.31 11.35
N VAL A 97 0.00 5.23 11.38
CA VAL A 97 0.51 3.87 11.20
C VAL A 97 1.15 3.71 9.82
N TRP A 98 0.46 4.10 8.74
CA TRP A 98 0.99 3.95 7.37
C TRP A 98 2.26 4.77 7.15
N GLN A 99 2.35 5.96 7.76
CA GLN A 99 3.59 6.76 7.74
C GLN A 99 4.74 6.07 8.49
N ALA A 100 4.46 5.39 9.60
CA ALA A 100 5.48 4.61 10.29
C ALA A 100 5.99 3.45 9.42
N LEU A 101 5.11 2.77 8.67
CA LEU A 101 5.51 1.70 7.76
C LEU A 101 6.49 2.18 6.67
N LEU A 102 6.35 3.40 6.17
CA LEU A 102 7.24 3.96 5.13
C LEU A 102 8.70 4.12 5.59
N ARG A 103 8.95 4.03 6.90
CA ARG A 103 10.31 4.09 7.47
C ARG A 103 11.01 2.73 7.48
N ILE A 104 10.28 1.63 7.27
CA ILE A 104 10.85 0.29 7.21
C ILE A 104 11.56 0.16 5.86
N ALA A 105 12.86 -0.07 5.86
CA ALA A 105 13.64 -0.18 4.63
C ALA A 105 13.26 -1.46 3.84
N PRO A 106 13.48 -1.47 2.51
CA PRO A 106 13.31 -2.69 1.71
C PRO A 106 14.12 -3.86 2.27
N GLY A 107 13.49 -5.04 2.34
CA GLY A 107 14.10 -6.25 2.90
C GLY A 107 14.15 -6.33 4.43
N GLU A 108 13.93 -5.22 5.13
CA GLU A 108 13.78 -5.20 6.59
C GLU A 108 12.35 -5.51 7.02
N THR A 109 12.20 -5.91 8.27
CA THR A 109 10.87 -6.20 8.85
C THR A 109 10.77 -5.60 10.25
N MET A 110 9.56 -5.21 10.64
CA MET A 110 9.18 -4.82 11.99
C MET A 110 8.03 -5.69 12.48
N THR A 111 7.96 -5.89 13.79
CA THR A 111 6.80 -6.53 14.42
C THR A 111 5.64 -5.54 14.59
N TYR A 112 4.42 -6.05 14.73
CA TYR A 112 3.25 -5.21 15.06
C TYR A 112 3.45 -4.40 16.35
N ALA A 113 4.17 -4.97 17.34
CA ALA A 113 4.47 -4.30 18.59
C ALA A 113 5.47 -3.13 18.40
N GLU A 114 6.50 -3.33 17.58
CA GLU A 114 7.45 -2.27 17.24
C GLU A 114 6.77 -1.13 16.47
N VAL A 115 5.87 -1.44 15.53
CA VAL A 115 5.07 -0.41 14.86
C VAL A 115 4.18 0.34 15.85
N ALA A 116 3.54 -0.36 16.82
CA ALA A 116 2.74 0.26 17.86
C ALA A 116 3.57 1.22 18.74
N ALA A 117 4.78 0.80 19.10
CA ALA A 117 5.72 1.66 19.83
C ALA A 117 6.14 2.88 18.98
N ALA A 118 6.44 2.68 17.70
CA ALA A 118 6.86 3.74 16.78
C ALA A 118 5.80 4.83 16.56
N VAL A 119 4.51 4.50 16.69
CA VAL A 119 3.41 5.48 16.63
C VAL A 119 3.01 6.05 18.01
N GLY A 120 3.79 5.77 19.06
CA GLY A 120 3.54 6.27 20.42
C GLY A 120 2.40 5.56 21.15
N CYS A 121 1.94 4.41 20.69
CA CYS A 121 0.80 3.66 21.24
C CYS A 121 1.16 2.18 21.50
N PRO A 122 2.14 1.84 22.37
CA PRO A 122 2.65 0.47 22.50
C PRO A 122 1.58 -0.55 22.93
N GLY A 123 0.51 -0.11 23.60
CA GLY A 123 -0.62 -0.96 23.96
C GLY A 123 -1.64 -1.21 22.83
N ALA A 124 -1.51 -0.53 21.70
CA ALA A 124 -2.49 -0.55 20.62
C ALA A 124 -2.17 -1.55 19.49
N VAL A 125 -1.50 -2.68 19.80
CA VAL A 125 -1.02 -3.65 18.79
C VAL A 125 -2.15 -4.16 17.88
N ARG A 126 -3.33 -4.45 18.47
CA ARG A 126 -4.50 -4.91 17.69
C ARG A 126 -5.05 -3.83 16.76
N GLN A 127 -5.13 -2.59 17.24
CA GLN A 127 -5.57 -1.44 16.45
C GLN A 127 -4.59 -1.13 15.30
N VAL A 128 -3.28 -1.27 15.56
CA VAL A 128 -2.23 -1.18 14.54
C VAL A 128 -2.40 -2.27 13.48
N ALA A 129 -2.66 -3.51 13.89
CA ALA A 129 -2.91 -4.60 12.93
C ALA A 129 -4.13 -4.31 12.04
N LEU A 130 -5.22 -3.77 12.60
CA LEU A 130 -6.41 -3.37 11.84
C LEU A 130 -6.10 -2.21 10.87
N ALA A 131 -5.32 -1.22 11.31
CA ALA A 131 -4.89 -0.11 10.46
C ALA A 131 -4.01 -0.60 9.30
N ILE A 132 -3.09 -1.53 9.55
CA ILE A 132 -2.25 -2.18 8.53
C ILE A 132 -3.10 -2.97 7.53
N ALA A 133 -4.10 -3.72 8.02
CA ALA A 133 -5.01 -4.48 7.16
C ALA A 133 -5.92 -3.59 6.29
N ALA A 134 -6.17 -2.35 6.71
CA ALA A 134 -6.95 -1.37 5.93
C ALA A 134 -6.15 -0.72 4.80
N ASN A 135 -4.84 -0.94 4.72
CA ASN A 135 -3.99 -0.39 3.66
C ASN A 135 -4.48 -0.82 2.26
N ARG A 136 -4.63 0.16 1.36
CA ARG A 136 -4.97 -0.02 -0.06
C ARG A 136 -3.83 0.34 -1.01
N LEU A 137 -2.65 0.63 -0.48
CA LEU A 137 -1.46 0.98 -1.22
C LEU A 137 -0.43 -0.14 -1.04
N ALA A 138 -0.73 -1.34 -1.57
CA ALA A 138 0.18 -2.48 -1.51
C ALA A 138 1.58 -2.09 -2.00
N VAL A 139 2.60 -2.57 -1.37
CA VAL A 139 4.01 -2.32 -1.70
C VAL A 139 4.41 -0.85 -1.51
N ALA A 140 3.66 0.12 -2.07
CA ALA A 140 3.92 1.54 -1.88
C ALA A 140 3.89 1.94 -0.39
N VAL A 141 2.92 1.40 0.37
CA VAL A 141 2.94 1.38 1.85
C VAL A 141 3.29 -0.05 2.27
N PRO A 142 4.48 -0.29 2.83
CA PRO A 142 5.05 -1.63 2.92
C PRO A 142 4.50 -2.47 4.09
N CYS A 143 3.18 -2.71 4.09
CA CYS A 143 2.54 -3.57 5.08
C CYS A 143 3.00 -5.04 5.02
N HIS A 144 3.61 -5.47 3.91
CA HIS A 144 4.27 -6.76 3.77
C HIS A 144 5.51 -6.89 4.66
N ARG A 145 6.14 -5.78 5.08
CA ARG A 145 7.32 -5.77 5.98
C ARG A 145 6.94 -5.89 7.47
N VAL A 146 5.63 -6.00 7.83
CA VAL A 146 5.23 -6.16 9.23
C VAL A 146 4.94 -7.62 9.52
N VAL A 147 5.59 -8.17 10.57
CA VAL A 147 5.54 -9.60 10.94
C VAL A 147 5.07 -9.79 12.39
N CYS A 148 4.71 -11.02 12.76
CA CYS A 148 4.48 -11.39 14.16
C CYS A 148 5.80 -11.52 14.94
N GLY A 149 5.77 -11.25 16.24
CA GLY A 149 6.96 -11.15 17.10
C GLY A 149 7.58 -12.47 17.56
N ASP A 150 7.00 -13.60 17.26
CA ASP A 150 7.37 -14.93 17.74
C ASP A 150 8.51 -15.60 16.94
N GLY A 151 9.31 -14.80 16.20
CA GLY A 151 10.53 -15.27 15.53
C GLY A 151 10.32 -16.34 14.46
N GLY A 152 9.08 -16.73 14.23
CA GLY A 152 8.73 -17.69 13.20
C GLY A 152 8.99 -17.09 11.82
N GLY A 153 10.07 -17.50 11.16
CA GLY A 153 10.45 -17.10 9.80
C GLY A 153 9.45 -17.45 8.71
N GLY A 154 8.21 -17.56 9.04
CA GLY A 154 7.11 -17.96 8.18
C GLY A 154 5.88 -17.05 8.32
N GLY A 155 6.01 -15.72 8.16
CA GLY A 155 4.85 -14.91 7.80
C GLY A 155 3.64 -14.98 8.75
N GLY A 156 3.84 -15.08 10.05
CA GLY A 156 2.80 -14.97 11.06
C GLY A 156 2.24 -13.55 11.06
N GLY A 157 1.07 -13.38 10.53
CA GLY A 157 0.37 -12.13 10.34
C GLY A 157 -0.39 -12.16 9.02
N GLY A 158 -1.65 -11.77 9.03
CA GLY A 158 -2.44 -11.71 7.82
C GLY A 158 -1.81 -10.72 6.82
N TYR A 159 -1.81 -11.08 5.58
CA TYR A 159 -1.57 -10.15 4.48
C TYR A 159 -2.78 -10.17 3.57
N ARG A 160 -3.35 -9.00 3.28
CA ARG A 160 -4.59 -8.85 2.51
C ARG A 160 -4.57 -9.63 1.19
N TRP A 161 -3.40 -9.70 0.57
CA TRP A 161 -3.20 -10.31 -0.75
C TRP A 161 -2.48 -11.66 -0.71
N GLY A 162 -2.46 -12.33 0.47
CA GLY A 162 -1.93 -13.69 0.65
C GLY A 162 -0.51 -13.76 1.19
N ARG A 163 -0.26 -14.77 2.01
CA ARG A 163 1.04 -14.99 2.70
C ARG A 163 2.19 -15.25 1.74
N GLU A 164 1.94 -16.03 0.69
CA GLU A 164 2.96 -16.37 -0.31
C GLU A 164 3.45 -15.12 -1.04
N ARG A 165 2.53 -14.23 -1.44
CA ARG A 165 2.87 -12.96 -2.06
C ARG A 165 3.65 -12.05 -1.11
N LYS A 166 3.27 -12.00 0.18
CA LYS A 166 4.01 -11.28 1.21
C LYS A 166 5.47 -11.75 1.26
N LYS A 167 5.67 -13.07 1.38
CA LYS A 167 7.00 -13.68 1.42
C LYS A 167 7.80 -13.37 0.15
N ALA A 168 7.19 -13.56 -1.02
CA ALA A 168 7.84 -13.29 -2.31
C ALA A 168 8.32 -11.83 -2.44
N ILE A 169 7.53 -10.86 -1.97
CA ILE A 169 7.92 -9.44 -2.02
C ILE A 169 9.12 -9.19 -1.10
N VAL A 170 9.08 -9.69 0.15
CA VAL A 170 10.19 -9.50 1.11
C VAL A 170 11.47 -10.17 0.61
N ASP A 171 11.36 -11.39 0.09
CA ASP A 171 12.53 -12.13 -0.45
C ASP A 171 13.12 -11.41 -1.67
N TRP A 172 12.25 -10.90 -2.55
CA TRP A 172 12.69 -10.11 -3.72
C TRP A 172 13.40 -8.82 -3.30
N GLU A 173 12.88 -8.11 -2.31
CA GLU A 173 13.53 -6.90 -1.78
C GLU A 173 14.93 -7.19 -1.21
N ARG A 174 15.10 -8.32 -0.53
CA ARG A 174 16.39 -8.74 0.01
C ARG A 174 17.43 -9.08 -1.05
N MET A 175 16.97 -9.54 -2.22
CA MET A 175 17.87 -9.94 -3.30
C MET A 175 18.18 -8.81 -4.30
N ALA A 176 17.26 -7.86 -4.44
CA ALA A 176 17.29 -6.86 -5.52
C ALA A 176 17.74 -5.46 -5.06
N MET A 177 17.89 -5.27 -3.74
CA MET A 177 18.25 -3.98 -3.13
C MET A 177 19.52 -4.09 -2.32
#